data_f94763908284df8e444216441974749c
#
_entry.id   f94763908284df8e444216441974749c
#
_cell.length_a   1.000
_cell.length_b   1.000
_cell.length_c   1.000
_cell.angle_alpha   90.00
_cell.angle_beta   90.00
_cell.angle_gamma   90.00
#
_symmetry.space_group_name_H-M   'P 1'
#
loop_
_entity.id
_entity.type
_entity.pdbx_description
1 polymer ?
#
loop_
_entity_poly.entity_id
_entity_poly.type
_entity_poly.pdbx_seq_one_letter_code
_entity_poly.pdbx_strand_id
1 'polypeptide(L)'
;MHAGIQNKKKKTKKRPAAGVAVMAALASTSAMAGPPAGATVLAESEVVLPAAPAATVTPPSPYLSDWFHQSIGLIGSKNIRFGPHRTNDLYLEYEYFGRKGPFDLYGYVDVPRVLGVGNGYDGGFTNKGSPVFSEQEPRVSIDHLLGKSLAIGPFKEWYVAFDWIYDQGHNTPGRQNTLYAGIGTDIDTHTPLMLSANLYLHRQWENYGAANQNSWDGYRAQMKYILPLGTFHGGNLLYVGFFNYDFGSKLREETGDNTRTDTAFVSTNVLIYSFKHWRFWTAARYFHHGGQWAGTELNFGDGPFQNRSNGWGYYASVGYQF
;
A
#
# COMPACT_ATOMS: atom_id res chain seq x y z
N MET A 1 -58.42 -29.05 -29.26
CA MET A 1 -57.34 -28.29 -29.93
C MET A 1 -56.13 -28.22 -29.00
N HIS A 2 -55.08 -29.00 -29.31
CA HIS A 2 -53.85 -29.04 -28.51
C HIS A 2 -52.85 -28.02 -29.07
N ALA A 3 -52.40 -27.11 -28.25
CA ALA A 3 -51.31 -26.19 -28.57
C ALA A 3 -50.02 -26.71 -27.91
N GLY A 4 -49.06 -27.13 -28.76
CA GLY A 4 -47.76 -27.64 -28.31
C GLY A 4 -46.81 -26.51 -27.89
N ILE A 5 -46.23 -26.65 -26.72
CA ILE A 5 -45.17 -25.79 -26.21
C ILE A 5 -43.83 -26.29 -26.74
N GLN A 6 -43.21 -25.52 -27.61
CA GLN A 6 -41.83 -25.79 -28.06
C GLN A 6 -40.80 -25.29 -27.05
N ASN A 7 -40.07 -26.22 -26.48
CA ASN A 7 -38.97 -25.96 -25.55
C ASN A 7 -37.69 -25.62 -26.35
N LYS A 8 -37.31 -24.35 -26.44
CA LYS A 8 -36.03 -23.91 -27.03
C LYS A 8 -34.90 -24.15 -26.03
N LYS A 9 -34.10 -25.17 -26.22
CA LYS A 9 -32.83 -25.39 -25.55
C LYS A 9 -31.85 -24.26 -25.90
N LYS A 10 -31.52 -23.41 -24.92
CA LYS A 10 -30.39 -22.45 -25.01
C LYS A 10 -29.08 -23.23 -24.99
N LYS A 11 -28.34 -23.19 -26.10
CA LYS A 11 -26.95 -23.66 -26.16
C LYS A 11 -26.06 -22.66 -25.40
N THR A 12 -25.56 -23.06 -24.26
CA THR A 12 -24.48 -22.33 -23.55
C THR A 12 -23.19 -22.47 -24.36
N LYS A 13 -22.72 -21.38 -24.95
CA LYS A 13 -21.37 -21.28 -25.51
C LYS A 13 -20.38 -21.26 -24.37
N LYS A 14 -19.60 -22.33 -24.20
CA LYS A 14 -18.38 -22.31 -23.39
C LYS A 14 -17.41 -21.31 -24.02
N ARG A 15 -17.09 -20.22 -23.29
CA ARG A 15 -15.97 -19.35 -23.61
C ARG A 15 -14.68 -20.08 -23.23
N PRO A 16 -13.64 -20.06 -24.07
CA PRO A 16 -12.34 -20.60 -23.70
C PRO A 16 -11.75 -19.74 -22.59
N ALA A 17 -11.13 -20.39 -21.59
CA ALA A 17 -10.33 -19.75 -20.58
C ALA A 17 -9.22 -18.95 -21.27
N ALA A 18 -9.25 -17.64 -21.14
CA ALA A 18 -8.17 -16.78 -21.56
C ALA A 18 -6.96 -17.08 -20.68
N GLY A 19 -5.98 -17.73 -21.28
CA GLY A 19 -4.74 -18.09 -20.62
C GLY A 19 -3.98 -16.87 -20.14
N VAL A 20 -3.32 -17.07 -19.03
CA VAL A 20 -2.33 -16.22 -18.41
C VAL A 20 -1.21 -15.90 -19.43
N ALA A 21 -1.28 -14.75 -20.04
CA ALA A 21 -0.25 -14.20 -20.90
C ALA A 21 -0.26 -12.66 -20.88
N VAL A 22 -0.09 -12.08 -19.69
CA VAL A 22 0.26 -10.65 -19.55
C VAL A 22 1.25 -10.53 -18.40
N MET A 23 2.48 -10.95 -18.63
CA MET A 23 3.59 -10.76 -17.70
C MET A 23 4.87 -10.27 -18.42
N ALA A 24 4.72 -9.33 -19.30
CA ALA A 24 5.93 -8.82 -20.00
C ALA A 24 5.85 -7.36 -20.41
N ALA A 25 5.23 -6.48 -19.63
CA ALA A 25 5.41 -5.04 -19.85
C ALA A 25 4.81 -4.21 -18.72
N LEU A 26 5.33 -4.31 -17.51
CA LEU A 26 5.14 -3.27 -16.49
C LEU A 26 6.29 -3.41 -15.46
N ALA A 27 7.43 -2.92 -15.87
CA ALA A 27 8.53 -2.69 -14.94
C ALA A 27 8.32 -1.33 -14.27
N SER A 28 8.43 -1.33 -12.99
CA SER A 28 8.67 -0.26 -12.02
C SER A 28 7.50 0.06 -11.10
N THR A 29 7.62 0.09 -9.88
CA THR A 29 8.48 0.38 -8.73
C THR A 29 7.69 0.36 -7.43
N SER A 30 8.17 0.16 -6.48
CA SER A 30 8.53 -0.50 -5.26
C SER A 30 8.39 0.19 -3.92
N ALA A 31 8.77 -0.36 -3.02
CA ALA A 31 9.00 -0.88 -1.72
C ALA A 31 9.22 0.18 -0.65
N MET A 32 8.89 -0.19 0.51
CA MET A 32 9.74 0.04 1.65
C MET A 32 10.44 -1.29 1.98
N ALA A 33 11.44 -1.68 1.17
CA ALA A 33 12.46 -2.61 1.63
C ALA A 33 13.59 -1.76 2.18
N GLY A 34 14.15 -2.13 3.29
CA GLY A 34 15.32 -1.48 3.84
C GLY A 34 16.49 -1.48 2.88
N PRO A 35 17.50 -0.67 3.16
CA PRO A 35 18.70 -0.69 2.35
C PRO A 35 19.23 -2.12 2.27
N PRO A 36 19.63 -2.60 1.07
CA PRO A 36 20.29 -3.89 0.96
C PRO A 36 21.50 -3.92 1.88
N ALA A 37 21.83 -5.11 2.41
CA ALA A 37 23.05 -5.30 3.15
C ALA A 37 24.24 -4.84 2.26
N GLY A 38 24.84 -3.70 2.60
CA GLY A 38 25.86 -3.04 1.77
C GLY A 38 25.51 -1.62 1.32
N ALA A 39 24.28 -1.14 1.49
CA ALA A 39 24.03 0.29 1.43
C ALA A 39 24.63 0.89 2.71
N THR A 40 25.83 1.38 2.61
CA THR A 40 26.50 2.12 3.69
C THR A 40 25.57 3.24 4.06
N VAL A 41 24.99 3.16 5.26
CA VAL A 41 24.49 4.34 5.93
C VAL A 41 25.63 5.33 5.84
N LEU A 42 25.43 6.46 5.16
CA LEU A 42 26.44 7.48 5.05
C LEU A 42 26.84 7.82 6.47
N ALA A 43 28.09 7.56 6.77
CA ALA A 43 28.68 7.60 8.07
C ALA A 43 28.21 8.83 8.85
N GLU A 44 27.66 8.59 10.01
CA GLU A 44 27.69 9.57 11.07
C GLU A 44 29.16 9.99 11.25
N SER A 45 29.41 11.28 11.18
CA SER A 45 30.73 11.83 11.48
C SER A 45 31.12 11.36 12.87
N GLU A 46 32.10 10.47 12.94
CA GLU A 46 32.66 9.97 14.19
C GLU A 46 33.06 11.13 15.09
N VAL A 47 32.30 11.29 16.15
CA VAL A 47 32.87 11.87 17.35
C VAL A 47 33.68 10.75 18.01
N VAL A 48 35.00 10.80 17.86
CA VAL A 48 35.94 9.86 18.50
C VAL A 48 35.81 10.00 20.00
N LEU A 49 35.04 9.12 20.62
CA LEU A 49 35.09 8.90 22.06
C LEU A 49 36.22 7.90 22.38
N PRO A 50 36.94 8.04 23.49
CA PRO A 50 38.03 7.14 23.83
C PRO A 50 37.53 5.71 24.01
N ALA A 51 38.30 4.74 23.49
CA ALA A 51 38.01 3.35 23.44
C ALA A 51 37.54 2.78 24.77
N ALA A 52 36.29 2.33 24.83
CA ALA A 52 35.83 1.44 25.88
C ALA A 52 36.46 0.03 25.68
N PRO A 53 36.68 -0.74 26.79
CA PRO A 53 37.30 -2.05 26.70
C PRO A 53 36.46 -2.96 25.78
N ALA A 54 37.16 -3.73 24.93
CA ALA A 54 36.57 -4.59 23.92
C ALA A 54 35.47 -5.51 24.53
N ALA A 55 34.23 -5.16 24.25
CA ALA A 55 33.11 -6.05 24.49
C ALA A 55 33.30 -7.31 23.62
N THR A 56 33.17 -8.47 24.20
CA THR A 56 33.12 -9.75 23.47
C THR A 56 32.01 -9.66 22.44
N VAL A 57 32.38 -9.52 21.19
CA VAL A 57 31.43 -9.48 20.07
C VAL A 57 30.79 -10.85 19.95
N THR A 58 29.64 -11.02 20.53
CA THR A 58 28.77 -12.18 20.20
C THR A 58 28.50 -12.11 18.71
N PRO A 59 28.72 -13.17 17.91
CA PRO A 59 28.42 -13.14 16.51
C PRO A 59 26.94 -12.75 16.33
N PRO A 60 26.62 -11.82 15.43
CA PRO A 60 25.24 -11.40 15.23
C PRO A 60 24.39 -12.62 14.88
N SER A 61 23.27 -12.77 15.57
CA SER A 61 22.31 -13.81 15.25
C SER A 61 21.92 -13.68 13.78
N PRO A 62 21.97 -14.74 12.98
CA PRO A 62 21.54 -14.68 11.57
C PRO A 62 20.08 -14.30 11.40
N TYR A 63 19.32 -14.25 12.50
CA TYR A 63 17.90 -13.87 12.56
C TYR A 63 17.66 -12.43 13.02
N LEU A 64 18.69 -11.69 13.35
CA LEU A 64 18.61 -10.29 13.73
C LEU A 64 19.25 -9.48 12.62
N SER A 65 18.50 -9.19 11.63
CA SER A 65 18.85 -8.07 10.80
C SER A 65 18.55 -6.81 11.58
N ASP A 66 19.13 -6.03 11.44
CA ASP A 66 20.00 -5.15 11.93
C ASP A 66 19.54 -3.71 11.82
N TRP A 67 18.37 -3.43 11.32
CA TRP A 67 17.83 -2.09 11.30
C TRP A 67 16.31 -2.12 11.47
N PHE A 68 15.82 -1.20 12.29
CA PHE A 68 14.41 -0.97 12.52
C PHE A 68 14.19 0.49 12.87
N HIS A 69 13.28 1.14 12.19
CA HIS A 69 12.96 2.54 12.38
C HIS A 69 11.51 2.69 12.79
N GLN A 70 11.26 3.61 13.68
CA GLN A 70 9.93 3.98 14.13
C GLN A 70 9.81 5.50 14.11
N SER A 71 8.64 6.00 13.80
CA SER A 71 8.35 7.42 13.84
C SER A 71 6.92 7.71 14.26
N ILE A 72 6.72 8.87 14.86
CA ILE A 72 5.40 9.47 15.03
C ILE A 72 5.36 10.75 14.20
N GLY A 73 4.35 10.87 13.35
CA GLY A 73 4.16 12.01 12.47
C GLY A 73 2.78 12.64 12.59
N LEU A 74 2.74 13.96 12.43
CA LEU A 74 1.51 14.69 12.20
C LEU A 74 1.39 14.96 10.70
N ILE A 75 0.31 14.47 10.09
CA ILE A 75 0.14 14.48 8.65
C ILE A 75 -1.11 15.26 8.28
N GLY A 76 -0.94 16.30 7.48
CA GLY A 76 -2.03 16.99 6.80
C GLY A 76 -2.25 16.39 5.41
N SER A 77 -3.51 16.12 5.06
CA SER A 77 -3.88 15.62 3.74
C SER A 77 -4.94 16.50 3.08
N LYS A 78 -4.92 16.55 1.75
CA LYS A 78 -5.85 17.36 0.96
C LYS A 78 -6.26 16.64 -0.31
N ASN A 79 -7.57 16.65 -0.60
CA ASN A 79 -8.19 16.07 -1.79
C ASN A 79 -7.93 14.55 -1.94
N ILE A 80 -7.90 13.82 -0.86
CA ILE A 80 -7.74 12.36 -0.87
C ILE A 80 -9.01 11.72 -1.42
N ARG A 81 -8.87 10.61 -2.18
CA ARG A 81 -9.93 10.06 -3.04
C ARG A 81 -10.04 8.53 -2.96
N PHE A 82 -9.94 7.96 -1.76
CA PHE A 82 -10.22 6.54 -1.56
C PHE A 82 -11.71 6.17 -1.65
N GLY A 83 -12.56 7.18 -1.82
CA GLY A 83 -14.00 7.04 -1.99
C GLY A 83 -14.51 7.97 -3.09
N PRO A 84 -15.84 8.06 -3.26
CA PRO A 84 -16.46 8.92 -4.25
C PRO A 84 -16.39 10.41 -3.91
N HIS A 85 -16.09 10.75 -2.65
CA HIS A 85 -15.87 12.12 -2.20
C HIS A 85 -14.38 12.43 -2.03
N ARG A 86 -14.05 13.71 -2.05
CA ARG A 86 -12.73 14.20 -1.64
C ARG A 86 -12.69 14.41 -0.15
N THR A 87 -11.63 13.94 0.48
CA THR A 87 -11.42 14.14 1.92
C THR A 87 -10.17 14.97 2.17
N ASN A 88 -10.22 15.77 3.22
CA ASN A 88 -9.08 16.44 3.81
C ASN A 88 -9.00 16.03 5.27
N ASP A 89 -7.81 15.84 5.80
CA ASP A 89 -7.65 15.39 7.16
C ASP A 89 -6.35 15.90 7.78
N LEU A 90 -6.32 15.90 9.11
CA LEU A 90 -5.13 16.02 9.92
C LEU A 90 -5.11 14.82 10.85
N TYR A 91 -4.14 13.93 10.71
CA TYR A 91 -4.04 12.70 11.47
C TYR A 91 -2.68 12.51 12.11
N LEU A 92 -2.63 11.75 13.18
CA LEU A 92 -1.42 11.27 13.82
C LEU A 92 -1.13 9.88 13.28
N GLU A 93 0.07 9.67 12.79
CA GLU A 93 0.54 8.38 12.27
C GLU A 93 1.68 7.86 13.14
N TYR A 94 1.60 6.62 13.57
CA TYR A 94 2.73 5.83 14.00
C TYR A 94 3.13 4.94 12.85
N GLU A 95 4.37 5.05 12.37
CA GLU A 95 4.92 4.29 11.26
C GLU A 95 6.14 3.50 11.74
N TYR A 96 6.29 2.28 11.26
CA TYR A 96 7.50 1.50 11.43
C TYR A 96 7.90 0.83 10.13
N PHE A 97 9.20 0.66 9.95
CA PHE A 97 9.77 -0.11 8.85
C PHE A 97 11.12 -0.68 9.26
N GLY A 98 11.44 -1.84 8.74
CA GLY A 98 12.69 -2.50 9.08
C GLY A 98 12.77 -3.91 8.55
N ARG A 99 13.95 -4.48 8.69
CA ARG A 99 14.20 -5.87 8.35
C ARG A 99 14.74 -6.61 9.57
N LYS A 100 14.21 -7.78 9.86
CA LYS A 100 14.65 -8.60 10.99
C LYS A 100 14.60 -10.08 10.64
N GLY A 101 15.77 -10.69 10.44
CA GLY A 101 15.85 -12.07 9.96
C GLY A 101 15.17 -12.24 8.61
N PRO A 102 14.24 -13.22 8.47
CA PRO A 102 13.49 -13.41 7.24
C PRO A 102 12.39 -12.36 7.01
N PHE A 103 12.11 -11.51 8.01
CA PHE A 103 11.02 -10.58 7.95
C PHE A 103 11.46 -9.23 7.38
N ASP A 104 10.74 -8.75 6.39
CA ASP A 104 10.78 -7.39 5.90
C ASP A 104 9.45 -6.74 6.30
N LEU A 105 9.51 -5.72 7.13
CA LEU A 105 8.39 -5.18 7.87
C LEU A 105 8.13 -3.73 7.47
N TYR A 106 6.89 -3.45 7.15
CA TYR A 106 6.37 -2.11 7.02
C TYR A 106 4.95 -2.06 7.56
N GLY A 107 4.62 -0.98 8.22
CA GLY A 107 3.24 -0.74 8.63
C GLY A 107 3.07 0.61 9.31
N TYR A 108 1.83 1.02 9.38
CA TYR A 108 1.46 2.24 10.06
C TYR A 108 0.06 2.14 10.69
N VAL A 109 -0.17 3.00 11.66
CA VAL A 109 -1.44 3.17 12.34
C VAL A 109 -1.75 4.67 12.38
N ASP A 110 -2.91 5.03 11.85
CA ASP A 110 -3.41 6.39 11.82
C ASP A 110 -4.52 6.61 12.85
N VAL A 111 -4.45 7.74 13.53
CA VAL A 111 -5.55 8.29 14.31
C VAL A 111 -6.08 9.51 13.56
N PRO A 112 -7.19 9.37 12.81
CA PRO A 112 -7.73 10.43 11.99
C PRO A 112 -8.31 11.59 12.80
N ARG A 113 -8.44 12.76 12.16
CA ARG A 113 -9.12 13.95 12.67
C ARG A 113 -8.58 14.49 13.98
N VAL A 114 -7.26 14.46 14.12
CA VAL A 114 -6.59 15.04 15.29
C VAL A 114 -6.98 16.53 15.41
N LEU A 115 -7.24 16.98 16.62
CA LEU A 115 -7.74 18.33 16.92
C LEU A 115 -9.08 18.69 16.24
N GLY A 116 -9.84 17.71 15.78
CA GLY A 116 -11.11 17.95 15.07
C GLY A 116 -10.95 18.56 13.68
N VAL A 117 -9.74 18.58 13.14
CA VAL A 117 -9.46 19.12 11.81
C VAL A 117 -9.69 18.04 10.75
N GLY A 118 -10.44 18.39 9.73
CA GLY A 118 -10.71 17.53 8.57
C GLY A 118 -12.18 17.43 8.24
N ASN A 119 -12.47 17.11 7.01
CA ASN A 119 -13.81 16.85 6.48
C ASN A 119 -14.00 15.37 6.08
N GLY A 120 -13.26 14.47 6.69
CA GLY A 120 -13.42 13.03 6.54
C GLY A 120 -14.82 12.50 6.84
N TYR A 121 -15.69 13.42 7.21
CA TYR A 121 -17.11 13.22 7.46
C TYR A 121 -17.96 13.00 6.22
N ASP A 122 -17.59 13.60 5.09
CA ASP A 122 -18.45 13.67 3.89
C ASP A 122 -18.26 12.46 2.97
N GLY A 123 -18.26 11.25 3.53
CA GLY A 123 -18.20 10.01 2.77
C GLY A 123 -16.81 9.51 2.40
N GLY A 124 -15.76 10.05 3.00
CA GLY A 124 -14.40 9.50 2.88
C GLY A 124 -14.18 8.31 3.82
N PHE A 125 -13.09 7.59 3.63
CA PHE A 125 -12.78 6.43 4.46
C PHE A 125 -12.52 6.79 5.93
N THR A 126 -12.09 8.02 6.21
CA THR A 126 -11.98 8.59 7.57
C THR A 126 -13.32 9.12 8.10
N ASN A 127 -14.42 8.72 7.51
CA ASN A 127 -15.74 9.24 7.74
C ASN A 127 -16.14 9.25 9.23
N LYS A 128 -16.67 10.39 9.69
CA LYS A 128 -17.29 10.61 11.02
C LYS A 128 -16.57 9.96 12.19
N GLY A 129 -15.26 9.85 12.11
CA GLY A 129 -14.54 9.34 13.24
C GLY A 129 -14.34 7.83 13.19
N SER A 130 -13.92 7.31 12.04
CA SER A 130 -13.11 6.11 12.14
C SER A 130 -12.03 6.41 13.18
N PRO A 131 -11.99 5.71 14.30
CA PRO A 131 -11.04 6.05 15.36
C PRO A 131 -9.62 5.61 15.02
N VAL A 132 -9.49 4.60 14.16
CA VAL A 132 -8.21 3.99 13.78
C VAL A 132 -8.28 3.48 12.35
N PHE A 133 -7.25 3.82 11.58
CA PHE A 133 -6.90 3.16 10.33
C PHE A 133 -5.52 2.52 10.45
N SER A 134 -5.29 1.38 9.82
CA SER A 134 -4.00 0.69 9.83
C SER A 134 -3.76 -0.03 8.52
N GLU A 135 -2.53 0.03 8.04
CA GLU A 135 -2.05 -0.81 6.94
C GLU A 135 -0.75 -1.48 7.35
N GLN A 136 -0.66 -2.79 7.11
CA GLN A 136 0.46 -3.63 7.53
C GLN A 136 0.93 -4.46 6.34
N GLU A 137 2.16 -4.25 5.91
CA GLU A 137 2.73 -4.89 4.73
C GLU A 137 3.96 -5.76 5.06
N PRO A 138 3.83 -6.81 5.89
CA PRO A 138 4.95 -7.70 6.17
C PRO A 138 5.23 -8.60 4.96
N ARG A 139 6.54 -8.83 4.71
CA ARG A 139 7.00 -9.85 3.78
C ARG A 139 7.91 -10.85 4.50
N VAL A 140 7.90 -12.10 4.07
CA VAL A 140 8.75 -13.16 4.63
C VAL A 140 9.63 -13.72 3.52
N SER A 141 10.94 -13.57 3.66
CA SER A 141 11.92 -14.01 2.66
C SER A 141 11.95 -15.53 2.55
N ILE A 142 11.62 -16.04 1.37
CA ILE A 142 11.69 -17.46 1.03
C ILE A 142 13.16 -17.89 0.93
N ASP A 143 14.00 -17.05 0.36
CA ASP A 143 15.44 -17.28 0.23
C ASP A 143 16.09 -17.50 1.59
N HIS A 144 15.74 -16.64 2.55
CA HIS A 144 16.26 -16.75 3.93
C HIS A 144 15.77 -18.02 4.65
N LEU A 145 14.48 -18.34 4.52
CA LEU A 145 13.92 -19.56 5.12
C LEU A 145 14.53 -20.83 4.55
N LEU A 146 14.89 -20.82 3.28
CA LEU A 146 15.52 -21.96 2.61
C LEU A 146 17.05 -22.00 2.79
N GLY A 147 17.66 -20.93 3.31
CA GLY A 147 19.10 -20.77 3.45
C GLY A 147 19.85 -20.76 2.12
N LYS A 148 19.19 -20.37 1.01
CA LYS A 148 19.78 -20.30 -0.31
C LYS A 148 19.13 -19.22 -1.16
N SER A 149 19.89 -18.61 -2.05
CA SER A 149 19.36 -17.65 -3.01
C SER A 149 18.51 -18.33 -4.09
N LEU A 150 17.36 -17.75 -4.37
CA LEU A 150 16.48 -18.10 -5.48
C LEU A 150 16.53 -17.05 -6.59
N ALA A 151 17.57 -16.23 -6.62
CA ALA A 151 17.73 -15.16 -7.62
C ALA A 151 17.67 -15.68 -9.06
N ILE A 152 16.89 -15.01 -9.90
CA ILE A 152 16.74 -15.31 -11.34
C ILE A 152 16.77 -13.99 -12.13
N GLY A 153 17.82 -13.78 -12.92
CA GLY A 153 17.99 -12.53 -13.66
C GLY A 153 17.99 -11.32 -12.72
N PRO A 154 17.15 -10.31 -12.93
CA PRO A 154 17.10 -9.14 -12.07
C PRO A 154 16.38 -9.38 -10.74
N PHE A 155 15.66 -10.49 -10.56
CA PHE A 155 14.91 -10.82 -9.35
C PHE A 155 15.86 -11.40 -8.30
N LYS A 156 16.13 -10.62 -7.24
CA LYS A 156 17.17 -10.92 -6.25
C LYS A 156 16.73 -11.81 -5.11
N GLU A 157 15.58 -11.52 -4.55
CA GLU A 157 15.05 -12.17 -3.35
C GLU A 157 13.55 -12.33 -3.50
N TRP A 158 13.02 -13.46 -3.07
CA TRP A 158 11.61 -13.80 -3.18
C TRP A 158 10.95 -13.85 -1.82
N TYR A 159 9.70 -13.40 -1.77
CA TYR A 159 8.94 -13.27 -0.52
C TYR A 159 7.55 -13.88 -0.67
N VAL A 160 7.05 -14.42 0.45
CA VAL A 160 5.61 -14.43 0.70
C VAL A 160 5.27 -13.05 1.22
N ALA A 161 4.36 -12.37 0.56
CA ALA A 161 4.04 -10.97 0.82
C ALA A 161 2.59 -10.81 1.24
N PHE A 162 2.36 -9.91 2.19
CA PHE A 162 1.05 -9.57 2.69
C PHE A 162 0.87 -8.05 2.69
N ASP A 163 -0.40 -7.61 2.57
CA ASP A 163 -0.84 -6.23 2.77
C ASP A 163 -2.22 -6.30 3.43
N TRP A 164 -2.28 -6.02 4.72
CA TRP A 164 -3.51 -6.04 5.50
C TRP A 164 -3.94 -4.62 5.81
N ILE A 165 -5.16 -4.28 5.35
CA ILE A 165 -5.76 -2.97 5.55
C ILE A 165 -6.93 -3.12 6.50
N TYR A 166 -6.93 -2.32 7.55
CA TYR A 166 -7.96 -2.26 8.56
C TYR A 166 -8.41 -0.82 8.79
N ASP A 167 -9.70 -0.57 8.60
CA ASP A 167 -10.39 0.65 9.02
C ASP A 167 -11.51 0.28 9.98
N GLN A 168 -11.43 0.76 11.21
CA GLN A 168 -12.43 0.45 12.23
C GLN A 168 -13.80 1.01 11.87
N GLY A 169 -13.86 2.09 11.10
CA GLY A 169 -15.08 2.76 10.70
C GLY A 169 -15.90 3.28 11.89
N HIS A 170 -16.89 4.09 11.60
CA HIS A 170 -17.85 4.53 12.60
C HIS A 170 -19.04 3.54 12.75
N ASN A 171 -19.36 2.86 11.68
CA ASN A 171 -20.43 1.87 11.60
C ASN A 171 -20.04 0.75 10.61
N THR A 172 -20.83 -0.30 10.51
CA THR A 172 -20.54 -1.43 9.65
C THR A 172 -20.29 -1.04 8.18
N PRO A 173 -21.08 -0.18 7.52
CA PRO A 173 -20.78 0.24 6.15
C PRO A 173 -19.51 1.10 5.99
N GLY A 174 -18.97 1.63 7.07
CA GLY A 174 -17.74 2.41 7.07
C GLY A 174 -16.48 1.60 7.40
N ARG A 175 -16.57 0.28 7.55
CA ARG A 175 -15.45 -0.59 7.91
C ARG A 175 -14.74 -1.17 6.71
N GLN A 176 -13.44 -1.34 6.87
CA GLN A 176 -12.63 -2.17 5.98
C GLN A 176 -11.80 -3.16 6.80
N ASN A 177 -11.79 -4.40 6.35
CA ASN A 177 -10.89 -5.45 6.82
C ASN A 177 -10.56 -6.34 5.63
N THR A 178 -9.44 -6.06 4.99
CA THR A 178 -9.02 -6.70 3.74
C THR A 178 -7.58 -7.16 3.85
N LEU A 179 -7.28 -8.29 3.23
CA LEU A 179 -5.96 -8.89 3.15
C LEU A 179 -5.60 -9.15 1.70
N TYR A 180 -4.49 -8.62 1.27
CA TYR A 180 -3.80 -9.03 0.06
C TYR A 180 -2.69 -10.00 0.46
N ALA A 181 -2.67 -11.18 -0.15
CA ALA A 181 -1.68 -12.22 0.13
C ALA A 181 -1.13 -12.79 -1.18
N GLY A 182 0.19 -12.92 -1.28
CA GLY A 182 0.79 -13.35 -2.53
C GLY A 182 2.30 -13.48 -2.48
N ILE A 183 2.92 -13.22 -3.61
CA ILE A 183 4.39 -13.31 -3.78
C ILE A 183 4.96 -11.94 -4.10
N GLY A 184 6.19 -11.71 -3.64
CA GLY A 184 6.93 -10.50 -3.92
C GLY A 184 8.39 -10.80 -4.27
N THR A 185 9.05 -9.81 -4.83
CA THR A 185 10.48 -9.89 -5.15
C THR A 185 11.14 -8.53 -5.09
N ASP A 186 12.41 -8.50 -4.70
CA ASP A 186 13.26 -7.34 -4.87
C ASP A 186 13.98 -7.44 -6.23
N ILE A 187 14.13 -6.31 -6.90
CA ILE A 187 14.64 -6.24 -8.27
C ILE A 187 15.96 -5.49 -8.32
N ASP A 188 16.98 -6.09 -8.91
CA ASP A 188 18.23 -5.42 -9.18
C ASP A 188 18.11 -4.47 -10.35
N THR A 189 18.24 -3.19 -10.09
CA THR A 189 18.24 -2.17 -11.13
C THR A 189 19.65 -1.82 -11.61
N HIS A 190 20.70 -2.37 -10.98
CA HIS A 190 22.10 -1.98 -11.17
C HIS A 190 22.35 -0.47 -10.97
N THR A 191 21.48 0.19 -10.19
CA THR A 191 21.53 1.62 -9.86
C THR A 191 21.23 1.81 -8.38
N PRO A 192 21.35 3.02 -7.80
CA PRO A 192 20.90 3.29 -6.44
C PRO A 192 19.38 3.14 -6.21
N LEU A 193 18.60 2.96 -7.28
CA LEU A 193 17.17 2.74 -7.17
C LEU A 193 16.89 1.36 -6.57
N MET A 194 16.32 1.32 -5.38
CA MET A 194 15.77 0.12 -4.78
C MET A 194 14.37 -0.11 -5.30
N LEU A 195 14.11 -1.32 -5.75
CA LEU A 195 12.92 -1.68 -6.50
C LEU A 195 12.35 -3.01 -6.03
N SER A 196 11.04 -3.11 -5.73
CA SER A 196 10.37 -4.37 -5.50
C SER A 196 8.96 -4.41 -6.09
N ALA A 197 8.48 -5.61 -6.37
CA ALA A 197 7.16 -5.86 -6.91
C ALA A 197 6.48 -6.95 -6.12
N ASN A 198 5.16 -6.82 -5.95
CA ASN A 198 4.32 -7.83 -5.32
C ASN A 198 3.10 -8.10 -6.20
N LEU A 199 2.64 -9.33 -6.20
CA LEU A 199 1.39 -9.74 -6.82
C LEU A 199 0.55 -10.50 -5.80
N TYR A 200 -0.67 -10.03 -5.58
CA TYR A 200 -1.53 -10.51 -4.52
C TYR A 200 -2.87 -11.04 -5.03
N LEU A 201 -3.41 -11.98 -4.29
CA LEU A 201 -4.84 -12.30 -4.23
C LEU A 201 -5.48 -11.40 -3.18
N HIS A 202 -6.69 -10.92 -3.44
CA HIS A 202 -7.43 -10.07 -2.52
C HIS A 202 -8.52 -10.84 -1.78
N ARG A 203 -8.41 -10.91 -0.44
CA ARG A 203 -9.44 -11.40 0.48
C ARG A 203 -10.05 -10.23 1.22
N GLN A 204 -11.35 -10.11 1.21
CA GLN A 204 -12.08 -9.10 1.96
C GLN A 204 -13.10 -9.74 2.91
N TRP A 205 -13.14 -9.28 4.15
CA TRP A 205 -14.20 -9.60 5.12
C TRP A 205 -15.20 -8.46 5.19
N GLU A 206 -14.72 -7.23 5.22
CA GLU A 206 -15.48 -5.98 5.15
C GLU A 206 -14.77 -5.05 4.15
N ASN A 207 -15.52 -4.37 3.31
CA ASN A 207 -14.98 -3.43 2.33
C ASN A 207 -15.98 -2.31 2.05
N TYR A 208 -16.16 -1.43 3.05
CA TYR A 208 -17.03 -0.25 2.97
C TYR A 208 -18.43 -0.53 2.41
N GLY A 209 -19.04 -1.64 2.83
CA GLY A 209 -20.36 -2.06 2.37
C GLY A 209 -20.41 -2.55 0.94
N ALA A 210 -19.28 -3.00 0.38
CA ALA A 210 -19.24 -3.61 -0.94
C ALA A 210 -20.22 -4.79 -1.04
N ALA A 211 -20.91 -4.93 -2.17
CA ALA A 211 -21.92 -5.98 -2.38
C ALA A 211 -21.34 -7.39 -2.28
N ASN A 212 -20.06 -7.56 -2.62
CA ASN A 212 -19.33 -8.82 -2.60
C ASN A 212 -18.35 -8.96 -1.42
N GLN A 213 -18.55 -8.22 -0.33
CA GLN A 213 -17.72 -8.43 0.86
C GLN A 213 -17.86 -9.85 1.43
N ASN A 214 -16.90 -10.24 2.28
CA ASN A 214 -16.70 -11.61 2.76
C ASN A 214 -16.36 -12.63 1.65
N SER A 215 -15.59 -12.22 0.67
CA SER A 215 -15.18 -13.03 -0.48
C SER A 215 -13.69 -12.90 -0.81
N TRP A 216 -13.21 -13.74 -1.72
CA TRP A 216 -12.01 -13.49 -2.50
C TRP A 216 -12.41 -12.69 -3.75
N ASP A 217 -11.82 -11.52 -3.97
CA ASP A 217 -12.25 -10.62 -5.03
C ASP A 217 -11.10 -9.91 -5.73
N GLY A 218 -10.66 -10.48 -6.84
CA GLY A 218 -9.63 -9.88 -7.69
C GLY A 218 -8.21 -9.99 -7.15
N TYR A 219 -7.37 -9.13 -7.68
CA TYR A 219 -5.93 -9.16 -7.52
C TYR A 219 -5.39 -7.74 -7.33
N ARG A 220 -4.20 -7.63 -6.75
CA ARG A 220 -3.41 -6.39 -6.71
C ARG A 220 -2.02 -6.63 -7.27
N ALA A 221 -1.60 -5.82 -8.23
CA ALA A 221 -0.20 -5.62 -8.56
C ALA A 221 0.29 -4.39 -7.82
N GLN A 222 1.34 -4.56 -7.03
CA GLN A 222 1.97 -3.48 -6.29
C GLN A 222 3.42 -3.35 -6.71
N MET A 223 3.88 -2.14 -6.82
CA MET A 223 5.30 -1.85 -6.99
C MET A 223 5.68 -0.66 -6.13
N LYS A 224 6.90 -0.69 -5.59
CA LYS A 224 7.38 0.33 -4.66
C LYS A 224 8.86 0.66 -4.95
N TYR A 225 9.34 1.89 -4.70
CA TYR A 225 10.73 2.33 -4.96
C TYR A 225 11.26 3.31 -3.93
N ILE A 226 12.55 3.23 -3.72
CA ILE A 226 13.31 4.20 -2.95
C ILE A 226 14.50 4.63 -3.78
N LEU A 227 14.65 5.92 -3.99
CA LEU A 227 15.79 6.53 -4.65
C LEU A 227 16.45 7.51 -3.68
N PRO A 228 17.64 7.18 -3.14
CA PRO A 228 18.43 8.14 -2.40
C PRO A 228 18.86 9.28 -3.32
N LEU A 229 18.53 10.51 -2.96
CA LEU A 229 18.92 11.71 -3.71
C LEU A 229 20.20 12.37 -3.16
N GLY A 230 20.70 11.88 -2.02
CA GLY A 230 21.90 12.39 -1.37
C GLY A 230 21.59 13.23 -0.13
N THR A 231 22.57 14.03 0.28
CA THR A 231 22.48 14.86 1.47
C THR A 231 22.27 16.33 1.10
N PHE A 232 21.47 17.03 1.91
CA PHE A 232 21.20 18.45 1.75
C PHE A 232 21.21 19.11 3.14
N HIS A 233 22.04 20.10 3.36
CA HIS A 233 22.20 20.79 4.66
C HIS A 233 22.31 19.85 5.88
N GLY A 234 23.07 18.76 5.74
CA GLY A 234 23.29 17.78 6.81
C GLY A 234 22.14 16.81 7.06
N GLY A 235 21.09 16.86 6.27
CA GLY A 235 20.02 15.87 6.28
C GLY A 235 20.02 15.00 5.01
N ASN A 236 19.35 13.85 5.06
CA ASN A 236 19.20 12.92 3.96
C ASN A 236 17.94 13.23 3.17
N LEU A 237 18.05 13.20 1.84
CA LEU A 237 16.94 13.39 0.92
C LEU A 237 16.65 12.08 0.18
N LEU A 238 15.41 11.62 0.27
CA LEU A 238 14.93 10.42 -0.39
C LEU A 238 13.72 10.74 -1.27
N TYR A 239 13.64 10.09 -2.41
CA TYR A 239 12.42 10.03 -3.21
C TYR A 239 11.87 8.62 -3.12
N VAL A 240 10.64 8.50 -2.62
CA VAL A 240 9.97 7.22 -2.37
C VAL A 240 8.64 7.23 -3.08
N GLY A 241 8.23 6.08 -3.55
CA GLY A 241 6.89 5.98 -4.07
C GLY A 241 6.40 4.56 -4.20
N PHE A 242 5.12 4.44 -4.48
CA PHE A 242 4.50 3.17 -4.79
C PHE A 242 3.30 3.37 -5.70
N PHE A 243 2.88 2.30 -6.34
CA PHE A 243 1.55 2.22 -6.90
C PHE A 243 0.90 0.87 -6.64
N ASN A 244 -0.41 0.92 -6.51
CA ASN A 244 -1.26 -0.25 -6.42
C ASN A 244 -2.23 -0.25 -7.61
N TYR A 245 -2.31 -1.36 -8.30
CA TYR A 245 -3.29 -1.59 -9.35
C TYR A 245 -4.14 -2.80 -8.99
N ASP A 246 -5.37 -2.53 -8.58
CA ASP A 246 -6.39 -3.54 -8.31
C ASP A 246 -7.10 -3.90 -9.62
N PHE A 247 -7.31 -5.19 -9.88
CA PHE A 247 -7.92 -5.67 -11.12
C PHE A 247 -8.62 -7.01 -10.94
N GLY A 248 -9.54 -7.29 -11.86
CA GLY A 248 -10.27 -8.55 -11.87
C GLY A 248 -11.27 -8.73 -10.72
N SER A 249 -11.66 -7.63 -10.07
CA SER A 249 -12.73 -7.61 -9.09
C SER A 249 -14.09 -7.89 -9.77
N LYS A 250 -14.99 -8.53 -9.03
CA LYS A 250 -16.37 -8.77 -9.45
C LYS A 250 -17.34 -7.71 -8.92
N LEU A 251 -16.86 -6.72 -8.22
CA LEU A 251 -17.71 -5.74 -7.54
C LEU A 251 -18.69 -5.05 -8.48
N ARG A 252 -18.27 -4.74 -9.70
CA ARG A 252 -19.16 -4.19 -10.73
C ARG A 252 -20.26 -5.15 -11.15
N GLU A 253 -19.97 -6.44 -11.29
CA GLU A 253 -20.96 -7.47 -11.64
C GLU A 253 -21.96 -7.67 -10.50
N GLU A 254 -21.49 -7.69 -9.27
CA GLU A 254 -22.30 -7.89 -8.07
C GLU A 254 -23.21 -6.68 -7.75
N THR A 255 -22.77 -5.47 -8.02
CA THR A 255 -23.62 -4.27 -7.85
C THR A 255 -24.65 -4.12 -8.97
N GLY A 256 -24.38 -4.66 -10.14
CA GLY A 256 -25.29 -4.61 -11.30
C GLY A 256 -25.49 -3.20 -11.87
N ASP A 257 -24.70 -2.23 -11.48
CA ASP A 257 -24.78 -0.85 -11.94
C ASP A 257 -23.43 -0.30 -12.44
N ASN A 258 -23.40 0.95 -12.86
CA ASN A 258 -22.20 1.61 -13.38
C ASN A 258 -21.48 2.47 -12.34
N THR A 259 -21.84 2.38 -11.05
CA THR A 259 -21.22 3.18 -9.98
C THR A 259 -19.94 2.55 -9.43
N ARG A 260 -19.72 1.28 -9.71
CA ARG A 260 -18.52 0.52 -9.31
C ARG A 260 -17.77 0.01 -10.53
N THR A 261 -16.49 -0.30 -10.35
CA THR A 261 -15.61 -0.84 -11.40
C THR A 261 -14.79 -2.02 -10.88
N ASP A 262 -14.29 -2.82 -11.81
CA ASP A 262 -13.44 -3.98 -11.58
C ASP A 262 -11.96 -3.62 -11.38
N THR A 263 -11.61 -2.33 -11.49
CA THR A 263 -10.23 -1.84 -11.38
C THR A 263 -10.13 -0.58 -10.53
N ALA A 264 -8.99 -0.43 -9.86
CA ALA A 264 -8.57 0.83 -9.24
C ALA A 264 -7.05 1.01 -9.39
N PHE A 265 -6.60 2.24 -9.48
CA PHE A 265 -5.19 2.57 -9.52
C PHE A 265 -4.88 3.72 -8.57
N VAL A 266 -3.84 3.55 -7.78
CA VAL A 266 -3.31 4.58 -6.89
C VAL A 266 -1.80 4.64 -7.07
N SER A 267 -1.26 5.83 -7.28
CA SER A 267 0.19 6.07 -7.31
C SER A 267 0.55 7.18 -6.36
N THR A 268 1.49 6.93 -5.47
CA THR A 268 1.98 7.89 -4.49
C THR A 268 3.45 8.17 -4.72
N ASN A 269 3.82 9.45 -4.67
CA ASN A 269 5.18 9.93 -4.84
C ASN A 269 5.52 10.84 -3.68
N VAL A 270 6.56 10.54 -2.93
CA VAL A 270 6.93 11.16 -1.68
C VAL A 270 8.35 11.69 -1.75
N LEU A 271 8.56 12.94 -1.37
CA LEU A 271 9.87 13.49 -1.12
C LEU A 271 10.07 13.60 0.39
N ILE A 272 11.08 12.92 0.91
CA ILE A 272 11.38 12.83 2.33
C ILE A 272 12.71 13.55 2.60
N TYR A 273 12.73 14.42 3.60
CA TYR A 273 13.92 15.00 4.18
C TYR A 273 14.04 14.62 5.65
N SER A 274 15.13 13.94 6.00
CA SER A 274 15.41 13.52 7.38
C SER A 274 16.65 14.24 7.90
N PHE A 275 16.51 14.91 9.05
CA PHE A 275 17.60 15.62 9.73
C PHE A 275 17.59 15.29 11.22
N LYS A 276 18.63 14.61 11.70
CA LYS A 276 18.68 14.04 13.06
C LYS A 276 17.46 13.15 13.30
N HIS A 277 16.66 13.45 14.31
CA HIS A 277 15.42 12.76 14.64
C HIS A 277 14.19 13.31 13.90
N TRP A 278 14.31 14.40 13.15
CA TRP A 278 13.18 15.00 12.47
C TRP A 278 13.05 14.46 11.05
N ARG A 279 11.83 14.15 10.69
CA ARG A 279 11.45 13.68 9.35
C ARG A 279 10.36 14.58 8.80
N PHE A 280 10.61 15.18 7.66
CA PHE A 280 9.66 16.00 6.93
C PHE A 280 9.40 15.34 5.59
N TRP A 281 8.16 15.28 5.18
CA TRP A 281 7.88 14.79 3.84
C TRP A 281 6.65 15.45 3.22
N THR A 282 6.64 15.49 1.90
CA THR A 282 5.48 15.88 1.11
C THR A 282 5.19 14.79 0.10
N ALA A 283 3.90 14.60 -0.25
CA ALA A 283 3.52 13.62 -1.24
C ALA A 283 2.44 14.14 -2.17
N ALA A 284 2.52 13.67 -3.42
CA ALA A 284 1.43 13.74 -4.38
C ALA A 284 0.93 12.32 -4.68
N ARG A 285 -0.37 12.12 -4.58
CA ARG A 285 -1.03 10.84 -4.84
C ARG A 285 -2.06 11.00 -5.95
N TYR A 286 -1.91 10.20 -6.99
CA TYR A 286 -2.88 10.12 -8.08
C TYR A 286 -3.82 8.95 -7.85
N PHE A 287 -5.10 9.20 -8.06
CA PHE A 287 -6.16 8.21 -7.97
C PHE A 287 -6.87 8.06 -9.30
N HIS A 288 -7.12 6.83 -9.70
CA HIS A 288 -8.04 6.48 -10.76
C HIS A 288 -8.97 5.40 -10.23
N HIS A 289 -10.27 5.71 -10.19
CA HIS A 289 -11.28 4.87 -9.56
C HIS A 289 -10.98 4.55 -8.08
N GLY A 290 -10.54 5.53 -7.29
CA GLY A 290 -10.24 5.33 -5.88
C GLY A 290 -11.36 4.60 -5.16
N GLY A 291 -11.03 3.48 -4.47
CA GLY A 291 -12.01 2.59 -3.87
C GLY A 291 -12.95 1.89 -4.85
N GLN A 292 -12.54 1.75 -6.13
CA GLN A 292 -13.34 1.14 -7.21
C GLN A 292 -14.66 1.88 -7.51
N TRP A 293 -14.69 3.20 -7.31
CA TRP A 293 -15.82 4.04 -7.69
C TRP A 293 -15.71 4.55 -9.11
N ALA A 294 -16.79 4.42 -9.88
CA ALA A 294 -16.90 4.83 -11.28
C ALA A 294 -18.14 5.72 -11.49
N GLY A 295 -18.37 6.14 -12.75
CA GLY A 295 -19.46 7.03 -13.10
C GLY A 295 -19.13 8.50 -12.81
N THR A 296 -20.00 9.40 -13.25
CA THR A 296 -19.86 10.85 -13.09
C THR A 296 -20.68 11.39 -11.93
N GLU A 297 -21.86 10.84 -11.72
CA GLU A 297 -22.80 11.23 -10.68
C GLU A 297 -23.30 10.00 -9.93
N LEU A 298 -23.35 10.09 -8.63
CA LEU A 298 -23.78 9.04 -7.71
C LEU A 298 -24.91 9.57 -6.82
N ASN A 299 -25.75 8.65 -6.31
CA ASN A 299 -26.79 8.97 -5.36
C ASN A 299 -26.94 7.81 -4.35
N PHE A 300 -26.74 8.09 -3.07
CA PHE A 300 -26.89 7.13 -1.98
C PHE A 300 -28.19 7.32 -1.19
N GLY A 301 -29.14 8.08 -1.75
CA GLY A 301 -30.43 8.35 -1.11
C GLY A 301 -30.59 9.80 -0.62
N ASP A 302 -29.50 10.51 -0.41
CA ASP A 302 -29.50 11.91 0.04
C ASP A 302 -29.48 12.95 -1.12
N GLY A 303 -29.66 12.48 -2.36
CA GLY A 303 -29.60 13.27 -3.57
C GLY A 303 -28.33 13.05 -4.38
N PRO A 304 -28.31 13.51 -5.64
CA PRO A 304 -27.17 13.28 -6.54
C PRO A 304 -25.98 14.14 -6.17
N PHE A 305 -24.77 13.57 -6.32
CA PHE A 305 -23.50 14.27 -6.15
C PHE A 305 -22.45 13.80 -7.17
N GLN A 306 -21.48 14.66 -7.42
CA GLN A 306 -20.40 14.36 -8.37
C GLN A 306 -19.39 13.37 -7.78
N ASN A 307 -19.16 12.27 -8.48
CA ASN A 307 -18.08 11.34 -8.14
C ASN A 307 -16.71 12.02 -8.28
N ARG A 308 -15.90 11.94 -7.23
CA ARG A 308 -14.57 12.56 -7.13
C ARG A 308 -13.45 11.55 -6.94
N SER A 309 -13.66 10.28 -7.27
CA SER A 309 -12.70 9.17 -7.12
C SER A 309 -11.45 9.27 -8.02
N ASN A 310 -11.44 10.21 -8.98
CA ASN A 310 -10.31 10.43 -9.89
C ASN A 310 -9.60 11.76 -9.60
N GLY A 311 -8.27 11.79 -9.72
CA GLY A 311 -7.44 12.99 -9.66
C GLY A 311 -6.38 12.96 -8.58
N TRP A 312 -5.81 14.13 -8.27
CA TRP A 312 -4.68 14.27 -7.35
C TRP A 312 -5.12 14.58 -5.93
N GLY A 313 -4.42 13.96 -4.98
CA GLY A 313 -4.40 14.31 -3.57
C GLY A 313 -2.99 14.62 -3.10
N TYR A 314 -2.85 15.35 -1.99
CA TYR A 314 -1.57 15.84 -1.50
C TYR A 314 -1.45 15.62 0.00
N TYR A 315 -0.20 15.46 0.46
CA TYR A 315 0.13 15.30 1.87
C TYR A 315 1.34 16.15 2.23
N ALA A 316 1.38 16.54 3.48
CA ALA A 316 2.57 17.09 4.10
C ALA A 316 2.68 16.58 5.55
N SER A 317 3.88 16.27 5.99
CA SER A 317 4.14 15.69 7.31
C SER A 317 5.32 16.33 8.00
N VAL A 318 5.23 16.40 9.31
CA VAL A 318 6.34 16.55 10.22
C VAL A 318 6.31 15.41 11.24
N GLY A 319 7.41 14.70 11.39
CA GLY A 319 7.52 13.54 12.27
C GLY A 319 8.80 13.53 13.08
N TYR A 320 8.78 12.73 14.13
CA TYR A 320 9.95 12.45 14.98
C TYR A 320 10.26 10.96 14.87
N GLN A 321 11.51 10.66 14.54
CA GLN A 321 12.06 9.30 14.42
C GLN A 321 12.93 8.98 15.64
N PHE A 322 12.75 7.81 16.23
CA PHE A 322 13.46 7.32 17.42
C PHE A 322 14.08 5.95 17.20
#